data_994c9fb4225b8287ab6f1b54e7794440
#
_entry.id   994c9fb4225b8287ab6f1b54e7794440
#
_cell.length_a   1.000
_cell.length_b   1.000
_cell.length_c   1.000
_cell.angle_alpha   90.00
_cell.angle_beta   90.00
_cell.angle_gamma   90.00
#
_symmetry.space_group_name_H-M   'P 1'
#
loop_
_entity.id
_entity.type
_entity.pdbx_description
1 polymer ?
#
loop_
_entity_poly.entity_id
_entity_poly.type
_entity_poly.pdbx_seq_one_letter_code
_entity_poly.pdbx_strand_id
1 'polypeptide(L)'
;MSGTPPHPPSPASRSSTILVVEDDAALRRVLERALVRQGYRVLAAASAETAYELLASEPADAVLLDVQLPTMSGLALYLALIHRHPALAGRIAIMSGDAEADNVRAWLQNNPCTVLKKPFDLRQITEWARELLDMGDRRTGNG
;
A
#
# COMPACT_ATOMS: atom_id res chain seq x y z
N MET A 1 -27.64 3.68 25.91
CA MET A 1 -27.60 3.37 25.55
C MET A 1 -27.38 3.66 25.20
N SER A 2 -27.40 4.10 25.21
CA SER A 2 -27.49 4.15 24.63
C SER A 2 -26.99 3.68 24.27
N GLY A 3 -27.07 3.75 25.01
CA GLY A 3 -26.27 2.95 24.54
C GLY A 3 -26.13 2.53 23.21
N THR A 4 -26.22 3.28 22.44
CA THR A 4 -25.94 2.92 21.10
C THR A 4 -24.45 2.76 20.99
N PRO A 5 -23.97 1.54 20.75
CA PRO A 5 -22.60 1.42 20.41
C PRO A 5 -22.36 2.35 19.23
N PRO A 6 -21.19 2.92 19.13
CA PRO A 6 -20.90 3.65 17.92
C PRO A 6 -21.30 2.77 16.76
N HIS A 7 -21.97 3.34 15.84
CA HIS A 7 -22.32 2.58 14.65
C HIS A 7 -21.10 1.90 14.09
N PRO A 8 -21.21 0.65 13.68
CA PRO A 8 -20.12 0.15 12.86
C PRO A 8 -19.98 1.13 11.72
N PRO A 9 -18.77 1.53 11.39
CA PRO A 9 -18.61 2.47 10.29
C PRO A 9 -19.30 1.91 9.05
N SER A 10 -19.93 2.76 8.29
CA SER A 10 -20.46 2.34 7.02
C SER A 10 -19.31 1.82 6.15
N PRO A 11 -19.60 1.04 5.13
CA PRO A 11 -18.52 0.56 4.26
C PRO A 11 -17.65 1.70 3.73
N ALA A 12 -18.24 2.86 3.45
CA ALA A 12 -17.48 3.98 2.94
C ALA A 12 -16.58 4.63 3.99
N SER A 13 -16.89 4.45 5.29
CA SER A 13 -16.11 5.05 6.38
C SER A 13 -15.27 4.03 7.13
N ARG A 14 -15.30 2.78 6.72
CA ARG A 14 -14.44 1.79 7.34
C ARG A 14 -13.00 2.09 7.01
N SER A 15 -12.15 1.79 7.99
CA SER A 15 -10.73 1.91 7.75
C SER A 15 -10.31 0.95 6.64
N SER A 16 -9.77 1.50 5.60
CA SER A 16 -9.14 0.68 4.57
C SER A 16 -7.83 0.12 5.10
N THR A 17 -7.43 -1.02 4.58
CA THR A 17 -6.21 -1.70 5.01
C THR A 17 -5.13 -1.52 3.95
N ILE A 18 -3.95 -1.09 4.39
CA ILE A 18 -2.79 -0.91 3.52
C ILE A 18 -1.68 -1.83 3.98
N LEU A 19 -1.12 -2.59 3.05
CA LEU A 19 0.05 -3.40 3.32
C LEU A 19 1.29 -2.60 2.96
N VAL A 20 2.22 -2.48 3.90
CA VAL A 20 3.51 -1.82 3.68
C VAL A 20 4.59 -2.89 3.70
N VAL A 21 5.35 -2.99 2.62
CA VAL A 21 6.44 -3.95 2.51
C VAL A 21 7.75 -3.19 2.39
N GLU A 22 8.54 -3.21 3.45
CA GLU A 22 9.77 -2.44 3.56
C GLU A 22 10.70 -3.12 4.56
N ASP A 23 11.91 -3.46 4.16
CA ASP A 23 12.82 -4.17 5.05
C ASP A 23 13.52 -3.25 6.06
N ASP A 24 13.64 -1.96 5.76
CA ASP A 24 14.20 -1.01 6.71
C ASP A 24 13.18 -0.78 7.83
N ALA A 25 13.53 -1.23 9.03
CA ALA A 25 12.59 -1.18 10.15
C ALA A 25 12.21 0.25 10.53
N ALA A 26 13.15 1.19 10.47
CA ALA A 26 12.87 2.58 10.83
C ALA A 26 11.91 3.22 9.83
N LEU A 27 12.16 3.04 8.55
CA LEU A 27 11.29 3.58 7.52
C LEU A 27 9.92 2.91 7.56
N ARG A 28 9.89 1.59 7.73
CA ARG A 28 8.62 0.85 7.83
C ARG A 28 7.75 1.40 8.96
N ARG A 29 8.38 1.68 10.11
CA ARG A 29 7.66 2.22 11.26
C ARG A 29 7.13 3.63 10.99
N VAL A 30 7.93 4.46 10.32
CA VAL A 30 7.50 5.82 9.98
C VAL A 30 6.30 5.78 9.04
N LEU A 31 6.36 4.91 8.02
CA LEU A 31 5.25 4.78 7.07
C LEU A 31 3.99 4.26 7.76
N GLU A 32 4.16 3.28 8.61
CA GLU A 32 3.02 2.72 9.35
C GLU A 32 2.34 3.78 10.19
N ARG A 33 3.13 4.55 10.94
CA ARG A 33 2.56 5.60 11.79
C ARG A 33 1.85 6.68 11.01
N ALA A 34 2.43 7.09 9.90
CA ALA A 34 1.83 8.13 9.07
C ALA A 34 0.47 7.69 8.54
N LEU A 35 0.38 6.44 8.09
CA LEU A 35 -0.87 5.93 7.55
C LEU A 35 -1.90 5.67 8.65
N VAL A 36 -1.47 5.16 9.80
CA VAL A 36 -2.39 4.96 10.92
C VAL A 36 -3.00 6.29 11.37
N ARG A 37 -2.20 7.36 11.38
CA ARG A 37 -2.72 8.67 11.73
C ARG A 37 -3.81 9.17 10.80
N GLN A 38 -3.77 8.72 9.56
CA GLN A 38 -4.79 9.09 8.59
C GLN A 38 -6.05 8.21 8.70
N GLY A 39 -6.05 7.25 9.60
CA GLY A 39 -7.21 6.42 9.84
C GLY A 39 -7.19 5.06 9.15
N TYR A 40 -6.07 4.69 8.54
CA TYR A 40 -5.96 3.40 7.85
C TYR A 40 -5.48 2.31 8.80
N ARG A 41 -5.91 1.09 8.52
CA ARG A 41 -5.33 -0.08 9.15
C ARG A 41 -4.09 -0.47 8.36
N VAL A 42 -3.00 -0.77 9.04
CA VAL A 42 -1.74 -1.07 8.36
C VAL A 42 -1.25 -2.46 8.72
N LEU A 43 -0.93 -3.22 7.69
CA LEU A 43 -0.20 -4.48 7.82
C LEU A 43 1.23 -4.17 7.40
N ALA A 44 2.20 -4.55 8.21
CA ALA A 44 3.59 -4.21 7.93
C ALA A 44 4.40 -5.49 7.76
N ALA A 45 5.14 -5.57 6.66
CA ALA A 45 5.96 -6.73 6.33
C ALA A 45 7.38 -6.28 6.02
N ALA A 46 8.35 -7.04 6.50
CA ALA A 46 9.77 -6.78 6.23
C ALA A 46 10.28 -7.56 5.02
N SER A 47 9.46 -8.44 4.46
CA SER A 47 9.89 -9.32 3.38
C SER A 47 8.68 -9.75 2.54
N ALA A 48 8.97 -10.30 1.37
CA ALA A 48 7.92 -10.86 0.52
C ALA A 48 7.18 -12.01 1.20
N GLU A 49 7.92 -12.85 1.91
CA GLU A 49 7.34 -13.99 2.61
C GLU A 49 6.31 -13.55 3.64
N THR A 50 6.65 -12.55 4.44
CA THR A 50 5.71 -12.03 5.43
C THR A 50 4.52 -11.36 4.76
N ALA A 51 4.75 -10.68 3.64
CA ALA A 51 3.66 -10.06 2.89
C ALA A 51 2.65 -11.11 2.42
N TYR A 52 3.12 -12.23 1.90
CA TYR A 52 2.24 -13.33 1.49
C TYR A 52 1.43 -13.87 2.67
N GLU A 53 2.10 -14.07 3.81
CA GLU A 53 1.44 -14.59 4.99
C GLU A 53 0.34 -13.65 5.49
N LEU A 54 0.63 -12.36 5.50
CA LEU A 54 -0.34 -11.39 5.97
C LEU A 54 -1.56 -11.33 5.03
N LEU A 55 -1.33 -11.35 3.73
CA LEU A 55 -2.43 -11.30 2.77
C LEU A 55 -3.24 -12.58 2.75
N ALA A 56 -2.65 -13.70 3.19
CA ALA A 56 -3.41 -14.94 3.32
C ALA A 56 -4.38 -14.86 4.50
N SER A 57 -4.07 -14.05 5.50
CA SER A 57 -4.91 -13.91 6.69
C SER A 57 -5.96 -12.84 6.57
N GLU A 58 -5.65 -11.73 5.88
CA GLU A 58 -6.64 -10.67 5.69
C GLU A 58 -6.31 -9.89 4.43
N PRO A 59 -7.35 -9.45 3.72
CA PRO A 59 -7.14 -8.70 2.48
C PRO A 59 -6.62 -7.30 2.75
N ALA A 60 -5.90 -6.75 1.79
CA ALA A 60 -5.49 -5.35 1.80
C ALA A 60 -6.19 -4.63 0.66
N ASP A 61 -6.44 -3.35 0.87
CA ASP A 61 -7.07 -2.50 -0.14
C ASP A 61 -6.04 -1.82 -1.01
N ALA A 62 -4.82 -1.71 -0.53
CA ALA A 62 -3.71 -1.11 -1.27
C ALA A 62 -2.40 -1.63 -0.72
N VAL A 63 -1.34 -1.53 -1.53
CA VAL A 63 -0.01 -1.99 -1.14
C VAL A 63 1.00 -0.92 -1.47
N LEU A 64 1.92 -0.70 -0.55
CA LEU A 64 3.08 0.16 -0.75
C LEU A 64 4.31 -0.71 -0.55
N LEU A 65 5.11 -0.88 -1.60
CA LEU A 65 6.22 -1.81 -1.50
C LEU A 65 7.52 -1.23 -2.05
N ASP A 66 8.62 -1.60 -1.40
CA ASP A 66 9.96 -1.19 -1.80
C ASP A 66 10.43 -2.06 -2.95
N VAL A 67 11.07 -1.44 -3.93
CA VAL A 67 11.68 -2.18 -5.04
C VAL A 67 12.81 -3.06 -4.54
N GLN A 68 13.56 -2.59 -3.52
CA GLN A 68 14.67 -3.35 -2.96
C GLN A 68 14.24 -4.12 -1.72
N LEU A 69 14.08 -5.41 -1.87
CA LEU A 69 13.76 -6.31 -0.75
C LEU A 69 14.85 -7.39 -0.65
N PRO A 70 15.00 -8.02 0.53
CA PRO A 70 16.13 -8.92 0.76
C PRO A 70 16.22 -10.13 -0.16
N THR A 71 15.11 -10.80 -0.41
CA THR A 71 15.13 -12.08 -1.12
C THR A 71 14.46 -12.04 -2.48
N MET A 72 13.81 -10.95 -2.80
CA MET A 72 13.05 -10.84 -4.05
C MET A 72 12.94 -9.38 -4.42
N SER A 73 13.06 -9.07 -5.70
CA SER A 73 12.82 -7.71 -6.17
C SER A 73 11.38 -7.32 -5.89
N GLY A 74 11.18 -6.06 -5.45
CA GLY A 74 9.83 -5.55 -5.27
C GLY A 74 9.03 -5.56 -6.57
N LEU A 75 9.69 -5.44 -7.73
CA LEU A 75 9.00 -5.53 -9.01
C LEU A 75 8.45 -6.93 -9.25
N ALA A 76 9.23 -7.95 -8.88
CA ALA A 76 8.76 -9.33 -8.97
C ALA A 76 7.61 -9.57 -7.99
N LEU A 77 7.70 -9.00 -6.80
CA LEU A 77 6.63 -9.12 -5.82
C LEU A 77 5.36 -8.44 -6.32
N TYR A 78 5.49 -7.28 -6.95
CA TYR A 78 4.35 -6.57 -7.54
C TYR A 78 3.56 -7.49 -8.47
N LEU A 79 4.28 -8.15 -9.39
CA LEU A 79 3.63 -9.03 -10.35
C LEU A 79 2.99 -10.24 -9.67
N ALA A 80 3.68 -10.81 -8.69
CA ALA A 80 3.15 -11.96 -7.96
C ALA A 80 1.89 -11.59 -7.17
N LEU A 81 1.88 -10.41 -6.57
CA LEU A 81 0.72 -9.97 -5.80
C LEU A 81 -0.50 -9.77 -6.69
N ILE A 82 -0.33 -9.17 -7.85
CA ILE A 82 -1.44 -8.98 -8.77
C ILE A 82 -1.94 -10.32 -9.29
N HIS A 83 -1.04 -11.25 -9.53
CA HIS A 83 -1.42 -12.58 -9.99
C HIS A 83 -2.26 -13.32 -8.95
N ARG A 84 -1.83 -13.25 -7.69
CA ARG A 84 -2.52 -13.94 -6.60
C ARG A 84 -3.75 -13.20 -6.10
N HIS A 85 -3.72 -11.88 -6.17
CA HIS A 85 -4.78 -11.01 -5.65
C HIS A 85 -5.13 -9.98 -6.72
N PRO A 86 -5.88 -10.39 -7.74
CA PRO A 86 -6.17 -9.49 -8.87
C PRO A 86 -6.85 -8.18 -8.48
N ALA A 87 -7.55 -8.16 -7.35
CA ALA A 87 -8.19 -6.94 -6.88
C ALA A 87 -7.18 -5.84 -6.54
N LEU A 88 -5.90 -6.20 -6.39
CA LEU A 88 -4.86 -5.22 -6.09
C LEU A 88 -4.34 -4.51 -7.35
N ALA A 89 -4.75 -4.93 -8.52
CA ALA A 89 -4.33 -4.25 -9.75
C ALA A 89 -4.75 -2.78 -9.70
N GLY A 90 -3.80 -1.89 -9.97
CA GLY A 90 -4.04 -0.46 -9.87
C GLY A 90 -3.99 0.10 -8.46
N ARG A 91 -3.73 -0.74 -7.47
CA ARG A 91 -3.74 -0.33 -6.07
C ARG A 91 -2.39 -0.53 -5.38
N ILE A 92 -1.34 -0.70 -6.15
CA ILE A 92 0.00 -0.90 -5.62
C ILE A 92 0.90 0.25 -6.06
N ALA A 93 1.58 0.87 -5.10
CA ALA A 93 2.62 1.86 -5.38
C ALA A 93 3.97 1.25 -5.02
N ILE A 94 5.00 1.57 -5.80
CA ILE A 94 6.35 1.12 -5.50
C ILE A 94 7.19 2.30 -5.03
N MET A 95 8.12 2.01 -4.11
CA MET A 95 9.08 2.99 -3.61
C MET A 95 10.43 2.66 -4.23
N SER A 96 11.07 3.66 -4.84
CA SER A 96 12.29 3.44 -5.60
C SER A 96 13.33 4.52 -5.30
N GLY A 97 14.59 4.11 -5.13
CA GLY A 97 15.69 5.04 -5.00
C GLY A 97 16.40 5.24 -6.32
N ASP A 98 17.47 6.05 -6.29
CA ASP A 98 18.23 6.35 -7.51
C ASP A 98 18.91 5.11 -8.10
N ALA A 99 19.32 4.18 -7.24
CA ALA A 99 20.03 3.00 -7.70
C ALA A 99 19.19 2.12 -8.63
N GLU A 100 17.86 2.14 -8.44
CA GLU A 100 16.95 1.30 -9.23
C GLU A 100 16.23 2.06 -10.33
N ALA A 101 16.48 3.37 -10.46
CA ALA A 101 15.68 4.24 -11.32
C ALA A 101 15.59 3.77 -12.76
N ASP A 102 16.71 3.34 -13.34
CA ASP A 102 16.71 2.92 -14.74
C ASP A 102 15.93 1.63 -14.95
N ASN A 103 16.09 0.66 -14.04
CA ASN A 103 15.35 -0.59 -14.10
C ASN A 103 13.86 -0.35 -13.93
N VAL A 104 13.49 0.53 -13.02
CA VAL A 104 12.10 0.85 -12.78
C VAL A 104 11.49 1.53 -14.00
N ARG A 105 12.22 2.46 -14.60
CA ARG A 105 11.73 3.17 -15.79
C ARG A 105 11.43 2.20 -16.93
N ALA A 106 12.34 1.27 -17.16
CA ALA A 106 12.14 0.27 -18.21
C ALA A 106 10.95 -0.64 -17.89
N TRP A 107 10.82 -1.04 -16.64
CA TRP A 107 9.75 -1.92 -16.19
C TRP A 107 8.38 -1.26 -16.32
N LEU A 108 8.30 0.05 -16.03
CA LEU A 108 7.06 0.79 -16.08
C LEU A 108 6.44 0.86 -17.47
N GLN A 109 7.24 0.70 -18.51
CA GLN A 109 6.70 0.71 -19.87
C GLN A 109 5.68 -0.40 -20.09
N ASN A 110 5.88 -1.52 -19.40
CA ASN A 110 4.97 -2.66 -19.51
C ASN A 110 4.07 -2.84 -18.28
N ASN A 111 4.36 -2.11 -17.21
CA ASN A 111 3.65 -2.28 -15.95
C ASN A 111 3.42 -0.92 -15.30
N PRO A 112 2.51 -0.11 -15.86
CA PRO A 112 2.29 1.23 -15.31
C PRO A 112 1.75 1.17 -13.88
N CYS A 113 2.37 1.91 -12.98
CA CYS A 113 1.92 2.01 -11.61
C CYS A 113 2.49 3.27 -10.97
N THR A 114 2.01 3.61 -9.79
CA THR A 114 2.51 4.76 -9.05
C THR A 114 3.91 4.47 -8.51
N VAL A 115 4.81 5.43 -8.72
CA VAL A 115 6.17 5.34 -8.19
C VAL A 115 6.40 6.50 -7.24
N LEU A 116 6.85 6.18 -6.03
CA LEU A 116 7.23 7.17 -5.03
C LEU A 116 8.74 7.12 -4.87
N LYS A 117 9.41 8.17 -5.32
CA LYS A 117 10.87 8.20 -5.34
C LYS A 117 11.43 8.54 -3.96
N LYS A 118 12.41 7.78 -3.53
CA LYS A 118 13.13 8.07 -2.29
C LYS A 118 14.21 9.13 -2.57
N PRO A 119 14.43 10.08 -1.68
CA PRO A 119 13.67 10.34 -0.47
C PRO A 119 12.34 11.02 -0.81
N PHE A 120 11.28 10.62 -0.11
CA PHE A 120 9.97 11.21 -0.36
C PHE A 120 9.48 11.94 0.88
N ASP A 121 8.51 12.83 0.66
CA ASP A 121 7.81 13.51 1.72
C ASP A 121 6.66 12.59 2.15
N LEU A 122 6.43 12.47 3.45
CA LEU A 122 5.33 11.63 3.94
C LEU A 122 3.98 12.05 3.39
N ARG A 123 3.84 13.34 3.01
CA ARG A 123 2.60 13.78 2.39
C ARG A 123 2.33 13.09 1.06
N GLN A 124 3.37 12.74 0.33
CA GLN A 124 3.19 12.00 -0.93
C GLN A 124 2.55 10.63 -0.67
N ILE A 125 2.95 10.00 0.42
CA ILE A 125 2.41 8.71 0.81
C ILE A 125 0.94 8.83 1.22
N THR A 126 0.64 9.79 2.10
CA THR A 126 -0.72 9.95 2.59
C THR A 126 -1.66 10.47 1.50
N GLU A 127 -1.16 11.30 0.59
CA GLU A 127 -1.96 11.74 -0.54
C GLU A 127 -2.30 10.59 -1.49
N TRP A 128 -1.30 9.75 -1.76
CA TRP A 128 -1.54 8.57 -2.59
C TRP A 128 -2.63 7.70 -2.00
N ALA A 129 -2.54 7.42 -0.69
CA ALA A 129 -3.52 6.58 -0.03
C ALA A 129 -4.91 7.21 -0.07
N ARG A 130 -4.99 8.51 0.21
CA ARG A 130 -6.27 9.20 0.23
C ARG A 130 -6.91 9.23 -1.15
N GLU A 131 -6.15 9.55 -2.17
CA GLU A 131 -6.68 9.60 -3.52
C GLU A 131 -7.18 8.23 -3.97
N LEU A 132 -6.44 7.20 -3.64
CA LEU A 132 -6.80 5.85 -4.06
C LEU A 132 -8.00 5.32 -3.28
N LEU A 133 -8.03 5.55 -1.98
CA LEU A 133 -8.99 4.87 -1.11
C LEU A 133 -10.18 5.76 -0.73
N ASP A 134 -9.92 7.02 -0.32
CA ASP A 134 -10.99 7.88 0.16
C ASP A 134 -11.77 8.50 -0.99
N MET A 135 -11.07 9.05 -1.97
CA MET A 135 -11.74 9.69 -3.08
C MET A 135 -12.45 8.68 -3.97
N GLY A 136 -11.89 7.50 -4.08
CA GLY A 136 -12.56 6.42 -4.79
C GLY A 136 -13.85 6.01 -4.10
N ASP A 137 -13.84 5.90 -2.79
CA ASP A 137 -15.01 5.57 -2.01
C ASP A 137 -16.06 6.67 -2.12
N ARG A 138 -15.63 7.90 -2.07
CA ARG A 138 -16.54 9.03 -2.19
C ARG A 138 -17.23 9.04 -3.54
N ARG A 139 -16.48 8.76 -4.59
CA ARG A 139 -17.01 8.70 -5.93
C ARG A 139 -18.04 7.56 -6.06
N THR A 140 -17.70 6.44 -5.46
CA THR A 140 -18.60 5.29 -5.46
C THR A 140 -19.87 5.61 -4.68
N GLY A 141 -19.73 6.30 -3.56
CA GLY A 141 -20.88 6.65 -2.74
C GLY A 141 -21.82 7.63 -3.41
N ASN A 142 -21.33 8.42 -4.34
CA ASN A 142 -22.15 9.39 -5.05
C ASN A 142 -22.75 8.81 -6.33
N GLY A 143 -22.24 7.72 -6.76
CA GLY A 143 -22.72 7.08 -7.98
C GLY A 143 -23.80 6.06 -7.70
#